data_15d6b0865b4c895b99f0ca9a694b7496
#
_entry.id   15d6b0865b4c895b99f0ca9a694b7496
#
_cell.length_a   1.000
_cell.length_b   1.000
_cell.length_c   1.000
_cell.angle_alpha   90.00
_cell.angle_beta   90.00
_cell.angle_gamma   90.00
#
_symmetry.space_group_name_H-M   'P 1'
#
loop_
_entity.id
_entity.type
_entity.pdbx_description
1 polymer ?
#
loop_
_entity_poly.entity_id
_entity_poly.type
_entity_poly.pdbx_seq_one_letter_code
_entity_poly.pdbx_strand_id
1 'polypeptide(L)'
;MKKLRTDNGGYALVYVLIVVLVLCAVAVSVCTAALKNYQAQERSIRQTQQLYQAEGEIEKFVALAEDVHLLLDSAEYDSQDDAKKAAKEAYLTYLQGLHSKVSGCTYAPPDATDTDSNSCTFKLTCEKNAAVRIETKIKMKLEYDVKSVEKPEDPQPDGKPKIKYTAKVSKATHHYITYTITHLTAEKGGTSE
;
A
#
# COMPACT_ATOMS: atom_id res chain seq x y z
N MET A 1 -11.30 14.46 92.40
CA MET A 1 -10.47 13.86 91.34
C MET A 1 -11.11 14.16 89.97
N LYS A 2 -10.55 15.12 89.20
CA LYS A 2 -11.01 15.43 87.83
C LYS A 2 -10.42 14.40 86.92
N LYS A 3 -11.26 13.53 86.31
CA LYS A 3 -10.86 12.68 85.21
C LYS A 3 -10.49 13.57 83.96
N LEU A 4 -9.23 13.60 83.59
CA LEU A 4 -8.76 14.11 82.36
C LEU A 4 -9.42 13.28 81.23
N ARG A 5 -10.42 13.88 80.55
CA ARG A 5 -11.00 13.36 79.36
C ARG A 5 -9.93 13.52 78.31
N THR A 6 -9.23 12.44 77.95
CA THR A 6 -8.30 12.39 76.85
C THR A 6 -9.09 12.65 75.55
N ASP A 7 -8.90 13.81 74.98
CA ASP A 7 -9.56 14.30 73.80
C ASP A 7 -8.92 13.58 72.56
N ASN A 8 -9.34 12.34 72.33
CA ASN A 8 -8.88 11.55 71.16
C ASN A 8 -9.54 11.98 69.85
N GLY A 9 -10.41 13.03 69.89
CA GLY A 9 -11.11 13.50 68.70
C GLY A 9 -10.21 14.08 67.57
N GLY A 10 -9.10 14.72 68.00
CA GLY A 10 -8.16 15.33 67.05
C GLY A 10 -7.38 14.31 66.19
N TYR A 11 -6.99 13.19 66.80
CA TYR A 11 -6.27 12.15 66.07
C TYR A 11 -7.13 11.39 65.08
N ALA A 12 -8.41 11.18 65.39
CA ALA A 12 -9.33 10.53 64.46
C ALA A 12 -9.55 11.35 63.21
N LEU A 13 -9.64 12.69 63.33
CA LEU A 13 -9.78 13.59 62.16
C LEU A 13 -8.54 13.55 61.27
N VAL A 14 -7.33 13.57 61.87
CA VAL A 14 -6.06 13.50 61.11
C VAL A 14 -5.95 12.15 60.38
N TYR A 15 -6.33 11.05 61.06
CA TYR A 15 -6.30 9.72 60.46
C TYR A 15 -7.24 9.62 59.25
N VAL A 16 -8.49 10.12 59.38
CA VAL A 16 -9.44 10.18 58.25
C VAL A 16 -8.90 11.01 57.09
N LEU A 17 -8.27 12.15 57.38
CA LEU A 17 -7.67 12.99 56.34
C LEU A 17 -6.56 12.26 55.58
N ILE A 18 -5.68 11.54 56.27
CA ILE A 18 -4.62 10.74 55.64
C ILE A 18 -5.20 9.64 54.76
N VAL A 19 -6.22 8.91 55.24
CA VAL A 19 -6.88 7.86 54.48
C VAL A 19 -7.52 8.44 53.19
N VAL A 20 -8.21 9.57 53.28
CA VAL A 20 -8.79 10.25 52.15
C VAL A 20 -7.72 10.68 51.14
N LEU A 21 -6.60 11.23 51.60
CA LEU A 21 -5.48 11.60 50.72
C LEU A 21 -4.90 10.39 49.98
N VAL A 22 -4.72 9.25 50.65
CA VAL A 22 -4.24 8.01 50.03
C VAL A 22 -5.23 7.51 48.98
N LEU A 23 -6.53 7.50 49.31
CA LEU A 23 -7.57 7.09 48.37
C LEU A 23 -7.60 8.00 47.14
N CYS A 24 -7.48 9.31 47.31
CA CYS A 24 -7.39 10.26 46.20
C CYS A 24 -6.15 10.00 45.32
N ALA A 25 -4.99 9.74 45.91
CA ALA A 25 -3.77 9.44 45.19
C ALA A 25 -3.91 8.15 44.35
N VAL A 26 -4.51 7.10 44.93
CA VAL A 26 -4.80 5.84 44.22
C VAL A 26 -5.79 6.08 43.06
N ALA A 27 -6.87 6.82 43.32
CA ALA A 27 -7.87 7.13 42.28
C ALA A 27 -7.25 7.89 41.08
N VAL A 28 -6.42 8.90 41.35
CA VAL A 28 -5.71 9.65 40.31
C VAL A 28 -4.77 8.74 39.49
N SER A 29 -4.06 7.84 40.20
CA SER A 29 -3.15 6.89 39.56
C SER A 29 -3.90 5.93 38.60
N VAL A 30 -5.03 5.38 39.06
CA VAL A 30 -5.88 4.50 38.22
C VAL A 30 -6.46 5.24 37.03
N CYS A 31 -6.98 6.46 37.24
CA CYS A 31 -7.49 7.29 36.14
C CYS A 31 -6.40 7.61 35.08
N THR A 32 -5.20 7.93 35.54
CA THR A 32 -4.07 8.23 34.64
C THR A 32 -3.66 7.00 33.85
N ALA A 33 -3.62 5.81 34.47
CA ALA A 33 -3.34 4.56 33.77
C ALA A 33 -4.43 4.22 32.74
N ALA A 34 -5.70 4.39 33.09
CA ALA A 34 -6.82 4.18 32.21
C ALA A 34 -6.77 5.10 30.96
N LEU A 35 -6.47 6.39 31.17
CA LEU A 35 -6.32 7.36 30.08
C LEU A 35 -5.17 7.00 29.15
N LYS A 36 -4.01 6.59 29.68
CA LYS A 36 -2.88 6.13 28.85
C LYS A 36 -3.23 4.90 28.03
N ASN A 37 -3.92 3.93 28.62
CA ASN A 37 -4.37 2.74 27.92
C ASN A 37 -5.38 3.08 26.82
N TYR A 38 -6.33 3.98 27.07
CA TYR A 38 -7.29 4.44 26.09
C TYR A 38 -6.59 5.13 24.90
N GLN A 39 -5.65 6.03 25.18
CA GLN A 39 -4.86 6.70 24.14
C GLN A 39 -4.02 5.72 23.30
N ALA A 40 -3.46 4.68 23.94
CA ALA A 40 -2.71 3.63 23.25
C ALA A 40 -3.61 2.82 22.32
N GLN A 41 -4.81 2.45 22.78
CA GLN A 41 -5.81 1.75 21.97
C GLN A 41 -6.28 2.61 20.79
N GLU A 42 -6.56 3.88 21.00
CA GLU A 42 -6.96 4.79 19.93
C GLU A 42 -5.88 4.92 18.85
N ARG A 43 -4.60 5.03 19.24
CA ARG A 43 -3.48 5.03 18.29
C ARG A 43 -3.39 3.74 17.50
N SER A 44 -3.55 2.59 18.17
CA SER A 44 -3.53 1.28 17.52
C SER A 44 -4.67 1.13 16.49
N ILE A 45 -5.87 1.56 16.85
CA ILE A 45 -7.03 1.54 15.94
C ILE A 45 -6.77 2.42 14.72
N ARG A 46 -6.27 3.65 14.91
CA ARG A 46 -5.94 4.56 13.81
C ARG A 46 -4.86 3.99 12.90
N GLN A 47 -3.81 3.38 13.46
CA GLN A 47 -2.76 2.74 12.66
C GLN A 47 -3.31 1.58 11.84
N THR A 48 -4.17 0.75 12.43
CA THR A 48 -4.81 -0.36 11.73
C THR A 48 -5.71 0.13 10.59
N GLN A 49 -6.49 1.19 10.82
CA GLN A 49 -7.32 1.79 9.77
C GLN A 49 -6.47 2.34 8.62
N GLN A 50 -5.34 3.00 8.92
CA GLN A 50 -4.43 3.52 7.90
C GLN A 50 -3.76 2.39 7.11
N LEU A 51 -3.42 1.29 7.77
CA LEU A 51 -2.90 0.08 7.13
C LEU A 51 -3.91 -0.46 6.11
N TYR A 52 -5.16 -0.71 6.52
CA TYR A 52 -6.19 -1.19 5.61
C TYR A 52 -6.49 -0.23 4.46
N GLN A 53 -6.40 1.08 4.69
CA GLN A 53 -6.53 2.05 3.61
C GLN A 53 -5.39 1.95 2.61
N ALA A 54 -4.14 1.79 3.07
CA ALA A 54 -3.00 1.63 2.18
C ALA A 54 -3.04 0.30 1.41
N GLU A 55 -3.43 -0.79 2.07
CA GLU A 55 -3.66 -2.09 1.42
C GLU A 55 -4.76 -2.00 0.35
N GLY A 56 -5.89 -1.37 0.67
CA GLY A 56 -6.98 -1.17 -0.28
C GLY A 56 -6.57 -0.37 -1.52
N GLU A 57 -5.68 0.61 -1.40
CA GLU A 57 -5.15 1.34 -2.56
C GLU A 57 -4.22 0.46 -3.42
N ILE A 58 -3.42 -0.41 -2.80
CA ILE A 58 -2.58 -1.36 -3.54
C ILE A 58 -3.46 -2.37 -4.30
N GLU A 59 -4.45 -2.96 -3.62
CA GLU A 59 -5.38 -3.91 -4.25
C GLU A 59 -6.17 -3.26 -5.37
N LYS A 60 -6.61 -2.02 -5.19
CA LYS A 60 -7.27 -1.24 -6.23
C LYS A 60 -6.35 -1.02 -7.44
N PHE A 61 -5.07 -0.67 -7.21
CA PHE A 61 -4.12 -0.53 -8.31
C PHE A 61 -3.94 -1.86 -9.05
N VAL A 62 -3.76 -2.94 -8.32
CA VAL A 62 -3.59 -4.29 -8.88
C VAL A 62 -4.82 -4.73 -9.68
N ALA A 63 -6.02 -4.53 -9.14
CA ALA A 63 -7.27 -4.85 -9.84
C ALA A 63 -7.40 -4.06 -11.17
N LEU A 64 -7.04 -2.77 -11.16
CA LEU A 64 -7.02 -1.96 -12.38
C LEU A 64 -5.91 -2.41 -13.35
N ALA A 65 -4.75 -2.86 -12.84
CA ALA A 65 -3.67 -3.38 -13.66
C ALA A 65 -4.00 -4.72 -14.33
N GLU A 66 -4.87 -5.53 -13.74
CA GLU A 66 -5.39 -6.77 -14.32
C GLU A 66 -6.52 -6.51 -15.34
N ASP A 67 -7.18 -5.35 -15.26
CA ASP A 67 -8.24 -4.95 -16.20
C ASP A 67 -7.62 -4.41 -17.51
N VAL A 68 -7.31 -5.32 -18.41
CA VAL A 68 -6.67 -5.02 -19.70
C VAL A 68 -7.66 -4.84 -20.86
N HIS A 69 -8.96 -4.80 -20.58
CA HIS A 69 -10.00 -4.74 -21.62
C HIS A 69 -9.93 -3.48 -22.50
N LEU A 70 -9.37 -2.40 -21.98
CA LEU A 70 -9.24 -1.13 -22.69
C LEU A 70 -7.97 -1.03 -23.55
N LEU A 71 -7.09 -2.04 -23.52
CA LEU A 71 -5.88 -2.03 -24.34
C LEU A 71 -6.21 -2.38 -25.78
N LEU A 72 -5.68 -1.57 -26.68
CA LEU A 72 -5.84 -1.75 -28.13
C LEU A 72 -4.79 -2.71 -28.67
N ASP A 73 -5.05 -3.26 -29.87
CA ASP A 73 -4.06 -4.02 -30.60
C ASP A 73 -2.84 -3.11 -30.91
N SER A 74 -1.64 -3.68 -30.88
CA SER A 74 -0.42 -2.97 -31.30
C SER A 74 -0.49 -2.63 -32.79
N ALA A 75 0.40 -1.76 -33.24
CA ALA A 75 0.63 -1.57 -34.67
C ALA A 75 1.07 -2.88 -35.34
N GLU A 76 1.07 -2.89 -36.69
CA GLU A 76 1.50 -4.07 -37.46
C GLU A 76 3.03 -4.19 -37.48
N TYR A 77 3.52 -5.39 -37.22
CA TYR A 77 4.94 -5.73 -37.17
C TYR A 77 5.25 -6.93 -38.06
N ASP A 78 6.52 -7.04 -38.48
CA ASP A 78 6.99 -8.16 -39.33
C ASP A 78 7.22 -9.44 -38.48
N SER A 79 7.28 -9.32 -37.14
CA SER A 79 7.54 -10.42 -36.20
C SER A 79 6.51 -10.42 -35.08
N GLN A 80 6.12 -11.63 -34.63
CA GLN A 80 5.26 -11.81 -33.45
C GLN A 80 5.90 -11.25 -32.17
N ASP A 81 7.22 -11.38 -32.05
CA ASP A 81 7.94 -10.92 -30.88
C ASP A 81 7.99 -9.40 -30.80
N ASP A 82 8.11 -8.71 -31.95
CA ASP A 82 8.07 -7.25 -31.97
C ASP A 82 6.65 -6.74 -31.66
N ALA A 83 5.61 -7.40 -32.16
CA ALA A 83 4.23 -7.09 -31.81
C ALA A 83 3.97 -7.27 -30.30
N LYS A 84 4.47 -8.35 -29.69
CA LYS A 84 4.36 -8.57 -28.23
C LYS A 84 5.12 -7.53 -27.43
N LYS A 85 6.33 -7.13 -27.87
CA LYS A 85 7.10 -6.06 -27.20
C LYS A 85 6.32 -4.75 -27.23
N ALA A 86 5.77 -4.37 -28.38
CA ALA A 86 4.95 -3.17 -28.50
C ALA A 86 3.70 -3.23 -27.62
N ALA A 87 3.04 -4.40 -27.53
CA ALA A 87 1.91 -4.59 -26.63
C ALA A 87 2.32 -4.47 -25.15
N LYS A 88 3.51 -4.98 -24.76
CA LYS A 88 4.08 -4.79 -23.41
C LYS A 88 4.34 -3.32 -23.13
N GLU A 89 4.91 -2.57 -24.05
CA GLU A 89 5.17 -1.13 -23.89
C GLU A 89 3.87 -0.35 -23.71
N ALA A 90 2.84 -0.68 -24.49
CA ALA A 90 1.51 -0.11 -24.32
C ALA A 90 0.94 -0.42 -22.94
N TYR A 91 1.12 -1.64 -22.44
CA TYR A 91 0.71 -2.02 -21.10
C TYR A 91 1.48 -1.26 -20.00
N LEU A 92 2.79 -1.08 -20.14
CA LEU A 92 3.58 -0.29 -19.19
C LEU A 92 3.15 1.18 -19.17
N THR A 93 2.83 1.75 -20.33
CA THR A 93 2.26 3.10 -20.45
C THR A 93 0.90 3.18 -19.75
N TYR A 94 0.07 2.16 -19.89
CA TYR A 94 -1.20 2.04 -19.18
C TYR A 94 -0.99 2.01 -17.65
N LEU A 95 -0.06 1.17 -17.15
CA LEU A 95 0.27 1.11 -15.71
C LEU A 95 0.72 2.48 -15.17
N GLN A 96 1.54 3.19 -15.93
CA GLN A 96 1.98 4.53 -15.56
C GLN A 96 0.80 5.52 -15.49
N GLY A 97 -0.17 5.37 -16.40
CA GLY A 97 -1.40 6.16 -16.36
C GLY A 97 -2.30 5.85 -15.17
N LEU A 98 -2.29 4.60 -14.66
CA LEU A 98 -3.07 4.21 -13.49
C LEU A 98 -2.63 4.92 -12.21
N HIS A 99 -1.37 5.29 -12.10
CA HIS A 99 -0.85 6.04 -10.95
C HIS A 99 -1.66 7.31 -10.66
N SER A 100 -2.13 7.99 -11.69
CA SER A 100 -2.96 9.19 -11.51
C SER A 100 -4.38 8.90 -10.96
N LYS A 101 -4.85 7.65 -11.07
CA LYS A 101 -6.18 7.21 -10.64
C LYS A 101 -6.20 6.65 -9.22
N VAL A 102 -5.05 6.32 -8.66
CA VAL A 102 -4.90 5.75 -7.31
C VAL A 102 -4.12 6.71 -6.44
N SER A 103 -4.83 7.40 -5.55
CA SER A 103 -4.24 8.42 -4.69
C SER A 103 -3.42 7.79 -3.56
N GLY A 104 -2.23 8.33 -3.30
CA GLY A 104 -1.41 7.93 -2.16
C GLY A 104 -0.48 6.73 -2.39
N CYS A 105 -0.44 6.19 -3.62
CA CYS A 105 0.56 5.20 -4.01
C CYS A 105 1.53 5.82 -5.03
N THR A 106 2.81 5.51 -4.91
CA THR A 106 3.85 5.87 -5.86
C THR A 106 4.20 4.64 -6.69
N TYR A 107 4.17 4.77 -8.00
CA TYR A 107 4.56 3.72 -8.95
C TYR A 107 6.00 3.94 -9.39
N ALA A 108 6.83 2.92 -9.27
CA ALA A 108 8.16 2.88 -9.87
C ALA A 108 8.16 1.87 -11.02
N PRO A 109 8.50 2.30 -12.25
CA PRO A 109 8.47 1.44 -13.43
C PRO A 109 9.46 0.28 -13.30
N PRO A 110 9.33 -0.75 -14.18
CA PRO A 110 10.27 -1.86 -14.23
C PRO A 110 11.70 -1.39 -14.45
N ASP A 111 12.65 -2.13 -13.87
CA ASP A 111 14.07 -1.94 -14.16
C ASP A 111 14.34 -2.24 -15.65
N ALA A 112 15.24 -1.48 -16.28
CA ALA A 112 15.58 -1.64 -17.70
C ALA A 112 16.14 -3.05 -18.06
N THR A 113 16.48 -3.85 -17.06
CA THR A 113 16.95 -5.23 -17.18
C THR A 113 15.83 -6.27 -17.33
N ASP A 114 14.56 -5.86 -17.24
CA ASP A 114 13.41 -6.79 -17.37
C ASP A 114 13.12 -7.05 -18.87
N THR A 115 13.91 -7.95 -19.45
CA THR A 115 13.86 -8.32 -20.88
C THR A 115 12.79 -9.37 -21.21
N ASP A 116 12.15 -9.96 -20.19
CA ASP A 116 11.10 -10.97 -20.42
C ASP A 116 9.87 -10.33 -21.07
N SER A 117 9.55 -10.75 -22.29
CA SER A 117 8.38 -10.24 -23.03
C SER A 117 7.05 -10.61 -22.37
N ASN A 118 7.00 -11.70 -21.61
CA ASN A 118 5.77 -12.25 -21.01
C ASN A 118 5.54 -11.80 -19.57
N SER A 119 6.40 -10.97 -19.01
CA SER A 119 6.21 -10.43 -17.66
C SER A 119 6.79 -9.03 -17.52
N CYS A 120 6.34 -8.31 -16.50
CA CYS A 120 6.97 -7.09 -16.04
C CYS A 120 6.94 -7.03 -14.52
N THR A 121 7.96 -6.42 -13.93
CA THR A 121 8.09 -6.30 -12.48
C THR A 121 8.23 -4.84 -12.10
N PHE A 122 7.35 -4.34 -11.26
CA PHE A 122 7.36 -2.95 -10.80
C PHE A 122 7.21 -2.86 -9.27
N LYS A 123 7.47 -1.69 -8.72
CA LYS A 123 7.29 -1.42 -7.29
C LYS A 123 6.16 -0.43 -7.08
N LEU A 124 5.35 -0.70 -6.04
CA LEU A 124 4.39 0.24 -5.49
C LEU A 124 4.79 0.59 -4.07
N THR A 125 4.70 1.86 -3.75
CA THR A 125 4.87 2.37 -2.39
C THR A 125 3.63 3.18 -2.04
N CYS A 126 2.87 2.72 -1.05
CA CYS A 126 1.71 3.45 -0.52
C CYS A 126 2.03 3.95 0.88
N GLU A 127 1.81 5.25 1.10
CA GLU A 127 2.01 5.90 2.39
C GLU A 127 0.73 6.61 2.83
N LYS A 128 0.31 6.38 4.07
CA LYS A 128 -0.86 7.03 4.65
C LYS A 128 -0.49 7.80 5.90
N ASN A 129 -0.70 9.13 5.84
CA ASN A 129 -0.56 10.07 6.96
C ASN A 129 0.78 9.98 7.71
N ALA A 130 1.86 9.65 7.02
CA ALA A 130 3.20 9.44 7.60
C ALA A 130 3.20 8.46 8.80
N ALA A 131 2.25 7.54 8.88
CA ALA A 131 2.16 6.57 9.97
C ALA A 131 2.38 5.12 9.50
N VAL A 132 1.97 4.82 8.28
CA VAL A 132 2.13 3.49 7.68
C VAL A 132 2.62 3.65 6.25
N ARG A 133 3.66 2.90 5.92
CA ARG A 133 4.22 2.79 4.58
C ARG A 133 4.24 1.32 4.18
N ILE A 134 3.67 1.02 3.02
CA ILE A 134 3.71 -0.31 2.42
C ILE A 134 4.55 -0.21 1.16
N GLU A 135 5.57 -1.05 1.08
CA GLU A 135 6.37 -1.24 -0.13
C GLU A 135 6.14 -2.65 -0.66
N THR A 136 5.72 -2.74 -1.90
CA THR A 136 5.52 -4.02 -2.56
C THR A 136 6.18 -4.07 -3.92
N LYS A 137 6.77 -5.22 -4.25
CA LYS A 137 7.28 -5.54 -5.58
C LYS A 137 6.35 -6.56 -6.20
N ILE A 138 5.77 -6.21 -7.34
CA ILE A 138 4.73 -6.99 -8.01
C ILE A 138 5.26 -7.43 -9.37
N LYS A 139 5.12 -8.72 -9.66
CA LYS A 139 5.36 -9.29 -10.99
C LYS A 139 4.01 -9.52 -11.65
N MET A 140 3.81 -8.90 -12.82
CA MET A 140 2.67 -9.16 -13.69
C MET A 140 3.08 -10.17 -14.76
N LYS A 141 2.35 -11.25 -14.86
CA LYS A 141 2.43 -12.19 -15.99
C LYS A 141 1.45 -11.76 -17.04
N LEU A 142 1.91 -11.64 -18.29
CA LEU A 142 1.14 -11.15 -19.43
C LEU A 142 0.85 -12.30 -20.39
N GLU A 143 -0.39 -12.42 -20.80
CA GLU A 143 -0.84 -13.29 -21.88
C GLU A 143 -1.27 -12.41 -23.05
N TYR A 144 -0.94 -12.82 -24.27
CA TYR A 144 -1.17 -12.03 -25.47
C TYR A 144 -2.15 -12.72 -26.42
N ASP A 145 -3.03 -11.93 -27.01
CA ASP A 145 -3.79 -12.30 -28.21
C ASP A 145 -3.03 -11.78 -29.42
N VAL A 146 -2.51 -12.68 -30.24
CA VAL A 146 -1.70 -12.36 -31.42
C VAL A 146 -2.51 -12.70 -32.69
N LYS A 147 -2.67 -11.70 -33.54
CA LYS A 147 -3.36 -11.85 -34.82
C LYS A 147 -2.38 -11.70 -35.96
N SER A 148 -2.51 -12.54 -36.98
CA SER A 148 -1.80 -12.40 -38.27
C SER A 148 -2.71 -11.77 -39.30
N VAL A 149 -2.15 -10.84 -40.06
CA VAL A 149 -2.83 -10.15 -41.16
C VAL A 149 -2.01 -10.38 -42.44
N GLU A 150 -2.60 -11.00 -43.41
CA GLU A 150 -1.98 -11.19 -44.71
C GLU A 150 -2.16 -9.91 -45.58
N LYS A 151 -1.03 -9.38 -46.13
CA LYS A 151 -1.05 -8.23 -47.04
C LYS A 151 -0.69 -8.68 -48.47
N PRO A 152 -1.68 -8.90 -49.32
CA PRO A 152 -1.43 -9.32 -50.69
C PRO A 152 -0.79 -8.20 -51.56
N GLU A 153 -0.91 -6.94 -51.12
CA GLU A 153 -0.40 -5.78 -51.85
C GLU A 153 1.13 -5.59 -51.77
N ASP A 154 1.80 -6.30 -50.85
CA ASP A 154 3.26 -6.22 -50.67
C ASP A 154 3.86 -7.65 -50.65
N PRO A 155 3.85 -8.36 -51.80
CA PRO A 155 4.34 -9.72 -51.87
C PRO A 155 5.85 -9.79 -51.65
N GLN A 156 6.32 -10.85 -50.97
CA GLN A 156 7.74 -11.13 -50.85
C GLN A 156 8.34 -11.50 -52.21
N PRO A 157 9.70 -11.45 -52.36
CA PRO A 157 10.35 -11.82 -53.62
C PRO A 157 10.03 -13.22 -54.12
N ASP A 158 9.52 -14.11 -53.28
CA ASP A 158 9.08 -15.46 -53.63
C ASP A 158 7.58 -15.55 -54.03
N GLY A 159 6.91 -14.39 -54.19
CA GLY A 159 5.50 -14.31 -54.60
C GLY A 159 4.48 -14.62 -53.51
N LYS A 160 4.92 -14.85 -52.27
CA LYS A 160 4.00 -15.09 -51.15
C LYS A 160 3.53 -13.79 -50.51
N PRO A 161 2.30 -13.75 -49.93
CA PRO A 161 1.82 -12.57 -49.22
C PRO A 161 2.69 -12.29 -47.99
N LYS A 162 2.96 -11.03 -47.74
CA LYS A 162 3.66 -10.60 -46.51
C LYS A 162 2.73 -10.72 -45.31
N ILE A 163 3.15 -11.46 -44.32
CA ILE A 163 2.40 -11.63 -43.09
C ILE A 163 2.84 -10.55 -42.10
N LYS A 164 1.88 -9.81 -41.57
CA LYS A 164 2.05 -8.85 -40.49
C LYS A 164 1.38 -9.38 -39.21
N TYR A 165 1.90 -8.97 -38.07
CA TYR A 165 1.41 -9.39 -36.78
C TYR A 165 0.99 -8.18 -35.97
N THR A 166 -0.15 -8.31 -35.26
CA THR A 166 -0.57 -7.40 -34.19
C THR A 166 -0.71 -8.21 -32.92
N ALA A 167 -0.49 -7.58 -31.78
CA ALA A 167 -0.67 -8.21 -30.49
C ALA A 167 -1.32 -7.24 -29.49
N LYS A 168 -2.11 -7.78 -28.57
CA LYS A 168 -2.57 -7.05 -27.38
C LYS A 168 -2.42 -7.91 -26.15
N VAL A 169 -2.28 -7.30 -24.99
CA VAL A 169 -2.37 -8.03 -23.72
C VAL A 169 -3.82 -8.43 -23.51
N SER A 170 -4.10 -9.73 -23.50
CA SER A 170 -5.44 -10.29 -23.31
C SER A 170 -5.75 -10.58 -21.85
N LYS A 171 -4.70 -10.85 -21.06
CA LYS A 171 -4.81 -11.10 -19.63
C LYS A 171 -3.53 -10.70 -18.92
N ALA A 172 -3.68 -10.10 -17.77
CA ALA A 172 -2.60 -9.82 -16.83
C ALA A 172 -2.92 -10.47 -15.50
N THR A 173 -1.93 -11.09 -14.87
CA THR A 173 -2.09 -11.76 -13.56
C THR A 173 -0.95 -11.34 -12.65
N HIS A 174 -1.26 -10.88 -11.46
CA HIS A 174 -0.26 -10.40 -10.51
C HIS A 174 0.30 -11.53 -9.63
N HIS A 175 1.52 -11.29 -9.15
CA HIS A 175 2.17 -12.07 -8.10
C HIS A 175 3.02 -11.13 -7.24
N TYR A 176 2.79 -11.13 -5.95
CA TYR A 176 3.60 -10.36 -5.00
C TYR A 176 4.95 -11.05 -4.79
N ILE A 177 6.04 -10.37 -5.12
CA ILE A 177 7.42 -10.86 -4.86
C ILE A 177 7.82 -10.48 -3.44
N THR A 178 7.59 -9.22 -3.07
CA THR A 178 7.85 -8.69 -1.72
C THR A 178 6.67 -7.86 -1.27
N TYR A 179 6.39 -7.93 0.02
CA TYR A 179 5.37 -7.13 0.66
C TYR A 179 5.89 -6.72 2.05
N THR A 180 6.23 -5.46 2.21
CA THR A 180 6.84 -4.93 3.44
C THR A 180 5.99 -3.83 4.01
N ILE A 181 5.59 -3.98 5.25
CA ILE A 181 4.85 -2.98 6.02
C ILE A 181 5.82 -2.32 6.99
N THR A 182 5.90 -1.00 6.95
CA THR A 182 6.70 -0.20 7.88
C THR A 182 5.78 0.75 8.63
N HIS A 183 5.75 0.61 9.95
CA HIS A 183 5.10 1.58 10.82
C HIS A 183 6.07 2.75 11.04
N LEU A 184 5.71 3.91 10.51
CA LEU A 184 6.48 5.12 10.69
C LEU A 184 6.15 5.68 12.07
N THR A 185 7.10 5.64 13.00
CA THR A 185 7.00 6.39 14.23
C THR A 185 7.20 7.87 13.88
N ALA A 186 6.19 8.70 14.11
CA ALA A 186 6.40 10.15 14.08
C ALA A 186 7.54 10.45 15.07
N GLU A 187 8.73 10.75 14.57
CA GLU A 187 9.77 11.35 15.40
C GLU A 187 9.16 12.62 15.99
N LYS A 188 8.96 12.61 17.31
CA LYS A 188 8.76 13.86 18.04
C LYS A 188 10.00 14.69 17.74
N GLY A 189 9.84 15.68 16.87
CA GLY A 189 10.81 16.74 16.74
C GLY A 189 11.10 17.29 18.15
N GLY A 190 12.17 16.83 18.74
CA GLY A 190 12.75 17.40 19.94
C GLY A 190 13.30 18.75 19.52
N THR A 191 12.51 19.81 19.67
CA THR A 191 13.05 21.13 19.87
C THR A 191 13.68 21.14 21.25
N SER A 192 14.98 20.90 21.28
CA SER A 192 15.84 21.32 22.36
C SER A 192 15.89 22.86 22.34
N GLU A 193 15.23 23.48 23.28
CA GLU A 193 15.60 24.77 23.85
C GLU A 193 16.19 24.54 25.23
#